data_6cc5c7fbb9c22a6cdfdb0e8c707f6226
#
_entry.id   6cc5c7fbb9c22a6cdfdb0e8c707f6226
#
_cell.length_a   1.000
_cell.length_b   1.000
_cell.length_c   1.000
_cell.angle_alpha   90.00
_cell.angle_beta   90.00
_cell.angle_gamma   90.00
#
_symmetry.space_group_name_H-M   'P 1'
#
loop_
_entity.id
_entity.type
_entity.pdbx_description
1 polymer ?
#
loop_
_entity_poly.entity_id
_entity_poly.type
_entity_poly.pdbx_seq_one_letter_code
_entity_poly.pdbx_strand_id
1 'polypeptide(L)'
;ASDPDPILHSFQDKELLRVGVADLLGMADVRATTAALSDLADTVLNQLCELVESETAARAHADPTAHGPRPTAHYVLLGLGKLGGREISYHSDLDLVLVYEAGSRDAAAAAGPYFTELAQRLIKAASRHGPMGRLYAVDMRLRPTGKSGTLVLPLCEFDRYYAGGGAQVWERQ
;
A
#
# COMPACT_ATOMS: atom_id res chain seq x y z
N ALA A 1 -3.40 4.56 17.84
CA ALA A 1 -2.58 4.30 16.65
C ALA A 1 -1.22 4.91 16.92
N SER A 2 -0.17 4.08 16.97
CA SER A 2 1.21 4.55 17.09
C SER A 2 1.52 5.43 15.88
N ASP A 3 2.29 6.47 16.08
CA ASP A 3 2.89 7.23 14.99
C ASP A 3 3.75 6.26 14.16
N PRO A 4 3.74 6.36 12.83
CA PRO A 4 4.76 5.68 12.06
C PRO A 4 6.10 6.07 12.65
N ASP A 5 6.95 5.08 12.84
CA ASP A 5 8.22 5.17 13.55
C ASP A 5 8.97 6.44 13.12
N PRO A 6 9.37 7.35 14.05
CA PRO A 6 10.17 8.52 13.73
C PRO A 6 11.44 8.18 12.94
N ILE A 7 11.94 6.96 13.08
CA ILE A 7 13.07 6.44 12.30
C ILE A 7 12.70 6.34 10.82
N LEU A 8 11.50 5.88 10.48
CA LEU A 8 11.05 5.75 9.10
C LEU A 8 10.90 7.10 8.40
N HIS A 9 10.35 8.10 9.12
CA HIS A 9 10.31 9.48 8.62
C HIS A 9 11.72 10.06 8.40
N SER A 10 12.61 9.90 9.37
CA SER A 10 13.99 10.38 9.25
C SER A 10 14.73 9.69 8.10
N PHE A 11 14.48 8.41 7.86
CA PHE A 11 15.03 7.67 6.73
C PHE A 11 14.50 8.23 5.41
N GLN A 12 13.19 8.40 5.29
CA GLN A 12 12.56 8.96 4.09
C GLN A 12 13.11 10.36 3.77
N ASP A 13 13.18 11.25 4.76
CA ASP A 13 13.67 12.62 4.58
C ASP A 13 15.12 12.65 4.09
N LYS A 14 15.98 11.81 4.67
CA LYS A 14 17.38 11.69 4.22
C LYS A 14 17.50 11.20 2.79
N GLU A 15 16.73 10.18 2.42
CA GLU A 15 16.77 9.64 1.06
C GLU A 15 16.16 10.61 0.04
N LEU A 16 15.06 11.29 0.39
CA LEU A 16 14.51 12.37 -0.45
C LEU A 16 15.52 13.49 -0.66
N LEU A 17 16.22 13.91 0.40
CA LEU A 17 17.26 14.91 0.27
C LEU A 17 18.41 14.43 -0.62
N ARG A 18 18.87 13.20 -0.44
CA ARG A 18 19.96 12.60 -1.24
C ARG A 18 19.57 12.56 -2.73
N VAL A 19 18.37 12.08 -3.06
CA VAL A 19 17.87 12.01 -4.43
C VAL A 19 17.71 13.43 -5.00
N GLY A 20 17.11 14.36 -4.24
CA GLY A 20 16.88 15.73 -4.67
C GLY A 20 18.19 16.51 -4.93
N VAL A 21 19.20 16.32 -4.12
CA VAL A 21 20.52 16.94 -4.37
C VAL A 21 21.18 16.39 -5.64
N ALA A 22 21.11 15.07 -5.87
CA ALA A 22 21.66 14.47 -7.09
C ALA A 22 20.92 14.96 -8.36
N ASP A 23 19.60 15.09 -8.27
CA ASP A 23 18.75 15.60 -9.35
C ASP A 23 19.09 17.09 -9.67
N LEU A 24 19.11 17.95 -8.66
CA LEU A 24 19.41 19.38 -8.78
C LEU A 24 20.83 19.65 -9.33
N LEU A 25 21.79 18.81 -9.01
CA LEU A 25 23.16 18.92 -9.50
C LEU A 25 23.37 18.28 -10.88
N GLY A 26 22.31 17.72 -11.50
CA GLY A 26 22.38 17.04 -12.77
C GLY A 26 23.22 15.74 -12.74
N MET A 27 23.36 15.12 -11.57
CA MET A 27 24.09 13.87 -11.38
C MET A 27 23.24 12.64 -11.72
N ALA A 28 21.92 12.81 -11.82
CA ALA A 28 20.97 11.79 -12.21
C ALA A 28 20.05 12.34 -13.30
N ASP A 29 19.70 11.49 -14.26
CA ASP A 29 18.64 11.84 -15.23
C ASP A 29 17.25 11.57 -14.62
N VAL A 30 16.20 11.98 -15.34
CA VAL A 30 14.82 11.82 -14.87
C VAL A 30 14.46 10.35 -14.58
N ARG A 31 14.97 9.38 -15.35
CA ARG A 31 14.71 7.96 -15.14
C ARG A 31 15.38 7.46 -13.87
N ALA A 32 16.62 7.83 -13.64
CA ALA A 32 17.34 7.48 -12.42
C ALA A 32 16.67 8.11 -11.19
N THR A 33 16.25 9.37 -11.29
CA THR A 33 15.55 10.08 -10.21
C THR A 33 14.21 9.41 -9.87
N THR A 34 13.35 9.15 -10.86
CA THR A 34 12.03 8.52 -10.62
C THR A 34 12.16 7.07 -10.16
N ALA A 35 13.14 6.32 -10.65
CA ALA A 35 13.44 4.98 -10.16
C ALA A 35 13.88 5.00 -8.69
N ALA A 36 14.77 5.91 -8.30
CA ALA A 36 15.22 6.04 -6.91
C ALA A 36 14.06 6.45 -5.96
N LEU A 37 13.17 7.34 -6.40
CA LEU A 37 11.97 7.69 -5.64
C LEU A 37 11.01 6.51 -5.50
N SER A 38 10.88 5.68 -6.54
CA SER A 38 10.06 4.46 -6.49
C SER A 38 10.65 3.41 -5.56
N ASP A 39 11.97 3.21 -5.58
CA ASP A 39 12.67 2.32 -4.64
C ASP A 39 12.50 2.78 -3.19
N LEU A 40 12.53 4.08 -2.96
CA LEU A 40 12.27 4.66 -1.64
C LEU A 40 10.83 4.37 -1.20
N ALA A 41 9.84 4.57 -2.08
CA ALA A 41 8.45 4.28 -1.78
C ALA A 41 8.24 2.80 -1.47
N ASP A 42 8.80 1.89 -2.25
CA ASP A 42 8.74 0.44 -2.02
C ASP A 42 9.36 0.08 -0.65
N THR A 43 10.50 0.66 -0.32
CA THR A 43 11.16 0.40 0.97
C THR A 43 10.30 0.87 2.14
N VAL A 44 9.75 2.07 2.06
CA VAL A 44 8.88 2.64 3.11
C VAL A 44 7.59 1.84 3.24
N LEU A 45 6.95 1.47 2.11
CA LEU A 45 5.73 0.66 2.12
C LEU A 45 5.96 -0.73 2.73
N ASN A 46 7.06 -1.40 2.39
CA ASN A 46 7.39 -2.71 2.97
C ASN A 46 7.53 -2.63 4.49
N GLN A 47 8.25 -1.64 5.01
CA GLN A 47 8.39 -1.44 6.45
C GLN A 47 7.07 -1.08 7.13
N LEU A 48 6.23 -0.26 6.49
CA LEU A 48 4.89 0.03 7.00
C LEU A 48 3.99 -1.23 7.01
N CYS A 49 4.06 -2.06 5.98
CA CYS A 49 3.31 -3.32 5.93
C CYS A 49 3.69 -4.23 7.09
N GLU A 50 4.98 -4.45 7.34
CA GLU A 50 5.48 -5.27 8.46
C GLU A 50 4.99 -4.74 9.82
N LEU A 51 5.11 -3.43 10.04
CA LEU A 51 4.67 -2.78 11.27
C LEU A 51 3.17 -2.92 11.48
N VAL A 52 2.38 -2.55 10.48
CA VAL A 52 0.92 -2.57 10.54
C VAL A 52 0.37 -3.99 10.64
N GLU A 53 0.99 -4.96 9.96
CA GLU A 53 0.61 -6.37 10.07
C GLU A 53 0.85 -6.89 11.49
N SER A 54 2.03 -6.60 12.06
CA SER A 54 2.35 -6.98 13.43
C SER A 54 1.34 -6.43 14.44
N GLU A 55 1.01 -5.14 14.33
CA GLU A 55 0.02 -4.49 15.19
C GLU A 55 -1.40 -5.06 14.99
N THR A 56 -1.80 -5.31 13.74
CA THR A 56 -3.13 -5.85 13.42
C THR A 56 -3.27 -7.28 13.95
N ALA A 57 -2.23 -8.10 13.78
CA ALA A 57 -2.18 -9.47 14.32
C ALA A 57 -2.24 -9.48 15.86
N ALA A 58 -1.52 -8.58 16.53
CA ALA A 58 -1.55 -8.46 17.99
C ALA A 58 -2.96 -8.08 18.49
N ARG A 59 -3.67 -7.18 17.78
CA ARG A 59 -5.05 -6.80 18.12
C ARG A 59 -6.04 -7.95 17.92
N ALA A 60 -5.93 -8.65 16.79
CA ALA A 60 -6.75 -9.83 16.50
C ALA A 60 -6.55 -10.93 17.55
N HIS A 61 -5.33 -11.08 18.06
CA HIS A 61 -5.03 -12.01 19.15
C HIS A 61 -5.62 -11.56 20.50
N ALA A 62 -5.56 -10.26 20.80
CA ALA A 62 -6.06 -9.70 22.06
C ALA A 62 -7.59 -9.71 22.14
N ASP A 63 -8.28 -9.43 21.03
CA ASP A 63 -9.75 -9.45 20.94
C ASP A 63 -10.23 -10.04 19.60
N PRO A 64 -10.29 -11.39 19.51
CA PRO A 64 -10.76 -12.06 18.30
C PRO A 64 -12.24 -11.78 17.97
N THR A 65 -13.01 -11.34 18.96
CA THR A 65 -14.45 -11.07 18.77
C THR A 65 -14.69 -9.73 18.10
N ALA A 66 -13.84 -8.74 18.37
CA ALA A 66 -13.93 -7.41 17.78
C ALA A 66 -13.21 -7.31 16.41
N HIS A 67 -12.11 -8.05 16.24
CA HIS A 67 -11.23 -7.91 15.05
C HIS A 67 -11.22 -9.14 14.15
N GLY A 68 -11.92 -10.22 14.54
CA GLY A 68 -11.81 -11.52 13.90
C GLY A 68 -10.47 -12.21 14.20
N PRO A 69 -10.37 -13.54 14.01
CA PRO A 69 -9.10 -14.23 14.13
C PRO A 69 -8.17 -13.86 12.97
N ARG A 70 -6.85 -13.86 13.24
CA ARG A 70 -5.87 -13.73 12.16
C ARG A 70 -6.07 -14.86 11.15
N PRO A 71 -6.35 -14.57 9.88
CA PRO A 71 -6.58 -15.60 8.88
C PRO A 71 -5.28 -16.31 8.51
N THR A 72 -5.39 -17.59 8.13
CA THR A 72 -4.31 -18.33 7.46
C THR A 72 -4.37 -17.99 5.95
N ALA A 73 -3.98 -16.79 5.61
CA ALA A 73 -4.09 -16.25 4.26
C ALA A 73 -2.90 -15.33 3.98
N HIS A 74 -2.50 -15.25 2.72
CA HIS A 74 -1.44 -14.35 2.26
C HIS A 74 -2.06 -13.12 1.59
N TYR A 75 -1.32 -12.03 1.59
CA TYR A 75 -1.72 -10.83 0.85
C TYR A 75 -0.54 -10.24 0.09
N VAL A 76 -0.85 -9.43 -0.89
CA VAL A 76 0.09 -8.61 -1.63
C VAL A 76 -0.45 -7.19 -1.75
N LEU A 77 0.43 -6.22 -1.63
CA LEU A 77 0.16 -4.83 -1.93
C LEU A 77 0.73 -4.53 -3.32
N LEU A 78 -0.16 -4.23 -4.27
CA LEU A 78 0.20 -3.91 -5.65
C LEU A 78 0.33 -2.40 -5.79
N GLY A 79 1.48 -1.93 -6.28
CA GLY A 79 1.66 -0.57 -6.76
C GLY A 79 1.17 -0.45 -8.20
N LEU A 80 0.29 0.51 -8.46
CA LEU A 80 -0.27 0.80 -9.77
C LEU A 80 0.17 2.19 -10.24
N GLY A 81 -0.29 2.57 -11.44
CA GLY A 81 -0.03 3.89 -12.00
C GLY A 81 1.45 4.25 -12.02
N LYS A 82 1.79 5.43 -11.54
CA LYS A 82 3.19 5.92 -11.53
C LYS A 82 4.12 5.07 -10.67
N LEU A 83 3.64 4.50 -9.56
CA LEU A 83 4.46 3.62 -8.72
C LEU A 83 4.75 2.31 -9.45
N GLY A 84 3.73 1.68 -10.05
CA GLY A 84 3.90 0.45 -10.84
C GLY A 84 4.80 0.64 -12.06
N GLY A 85 4.73 1.80 -12.72
CA GLY A 85 5.61 2.19 -13.82
C GLY A 85 7.00 2.69 -13.40
N ARG A 86 7.27 2.80 -12.09
CA ARG A 86 8.50 3.39 -11.53
C ARG A 86 8.76 4.82 -12.01
N GLU A 87 7.68 5.61 -12.10
CA GLU A 87 7.65 6.98 -12.63
C GLU A 87 7.14 8.00 -11.62
N ILE A 88 7.18 7.70 -10.31
CA ILE A 88 6.74 8.64 -9.28
C ILE A 88 7.66 9.86 -9.22
N SER A 89 7.07 10.99 -8.85
CA SER A 89 7.78 12.24 -8.56
C SER A 89 7.72 12.55 -7.07
N TYR A 90 8.41 13.60 -6.62
CA TYR A 90 8.54 13.98 -5.19
C TYR A 90 7.20 14.13 -4.44
N HIS A 91 6.12 14.47 -5.12
CA HIS A 91 4.79 14.70 -4.54
C HIS A 91 3.70 13.79 -5.11
N SER A 92 4.10 12.67 -5.75
CA SER A 92 3.12 11.70 -6.27
C SER A 92 2.37 11.04 -5.13
N ASP A 93 1.07 10.85 -5.34
CA ASP A 93 0.29 9.91 -4.57
C ASP A 93 0.71 8.47 -4.96
N LEU A 94 0.52 7.53 -4.06
CA LEU A 94 0.76 6.11 -4.32
C LEU A 94 -0.58 5.43 -4.61
N ASP A 95 -0.74 4.98 -5.85
CA ASP A 95 -1.88 4.17 -6.28
C ASP A 95 -1.66 2.73 -5.84
N LEU A 96 -2.48 2.23 -4.92
CA LEU A 96 -2.29 0.91 -4.29
C LEU A 96 -3.56 0.07 -4.37
N VAL A 97 -3.39 -1.24 -4.52
CA VAL A 97 -4.45 -2.24 -4.38
C VAL A 97 -3.96 -3.37 -3.47
N LEU A 98 -4.74 -3.73 -2.46
CA LEU A 98 -4.46 -4.88 -1.61
C LEU A 98 -5.29 -6.07 -2.07
N VAL A 99 -4.59 -7.15 -2.43
CA VAL A 99 -5.17 -8.43 -2.84
C VAL A 99 -4.76 -9.49 -1.82
N TYR A 100 -5.68 -10.37 -1.43
CA TYR A 100 -5.40 -11.47 -0.51
C TYR A 100 -5.89 -12.80 -1.07
N GLU A 101 -5.18 -13.87 -0.75
CA GLU A 101 -5.50 -15.24 -1.13
C GLU A 101 -6.01 -16.01 0.08
N ALA A 102 -7.12 -16.73 -0.09
CA ALA A 102 -7.66 -17.64 0.89
C ALA A 102 -8.11 -18.93 0.19
N GLY A 103 -7.91 -20.08 0.85
CA GLY A 103 -8.07 -21.39 0.23
C GLY A 103 -9.49 -21.77 -0.23
N SER A 104 -10.52 -20.96 0.12
CA SER A 104 -11.90 -21.12 -0.33
C SER A 104 -12.65 -19.79 -0.33
N ARG A 105 -13.81 -19.77 -0.97
CA ARG A 105 -14.68 -18.59 -0.98
C ARG A 105 -15.17 -18.19 0.43
N ASP A 106 -15.50 -19.17 1.24
CA ASP A 106 -15.94 -18.92 2.62
C ASP A 106 -14.80 -18.42 3.49
N ALA A 107 -13.59 -18.99 3.32
CA ALA A 107 -12.38 -18.50 3.97
C ALA A 107 -12.03 -17.06 3.52
N ALA A 108 -12.22 -16.74 2.24
CA ALA A 108 -12.03 -15.38 1.74
C ALA A 108 -13.04 -14.40 2.37
N ALA A 109 -14.31 -14.77 2.45
CA ALA A 109 -15.32 -13.94 3.10
C ALA A 109 -15.01 -13.72 4.59
N ALA A 110 -14.54 -14.75 5.29
CA ALA A 110 -14.16 -14.67 6.70
C ALA A 110 -12.90 -13.82 6.93
N ALA A 111 -11.94 -13.80 5.98
CA ALA A 111 -10.69 -13.04 6.06
C ALA A 111 -10.86 -11.56 5.68
N GLY A 112 -11.91 -11.20 4.93
CA GLY A 112 -12.14 -9.85 4.42
C GLY A 112 -12.09 -8.74 5.49
N PRO A 113 -12.77 -8.88 6.63
CA PRO A 113 -12.72 -7.89 7.70
C PRO A 113 -11.31 -7.63 8.23
N TYR A 114 -10.49 -8.66 8.43
CA TYR A 114 -9.10 -8.54 8.87
C TYR A 114 -8.25 -7.74 7.87
N PHE A 115 -8.30 -8.09 6.59
CA PHE A 115 -7.52 -7.37 5.58
C PHE A 115 -8.05 -5.96 5.32
N THR A 116 -9.34 -5.73 5.52
CA THR A 116 -9.91 -4.37 5.47
C THR A 116 -9.35 -3.50 6.59
N GLU A 117 -9.29 -4.02 7.83
CA GLU A 117 -8.65 -3.30 8.94
C GLU A 117 -7.17 -3.05 8.66
N LEU A 118 -6.43 -4.06 8.18
CA LEU A 118 -5.03 -3.93 7.81
C LEU A 118 -4.82 -2.80 6.78
N ALA A 119 -5.61 -2.78 5.69
CA ALA A 119 -5.53 -1.75 4.67
C ALA A 119 -5.86 -0.34 5.21
N GLN A 120 -6.91 -0.21 6.03
CA GLN A 120 -7.27 1.07 6.66
C GLN A 120 -6.17 1.59 7.57
N ARG A 121 -5.52 0.70 8.32
CA ARG A 121 -4.39 1.06 9.18
C ARG A 121 -3.16 1.45 8.37
N LEU A 122 -2.88 0.76 7.26
CA LEU A 122 -1.79 1.09 6.35
C LEU A 122 -2.00 2.48 5.73
N ILE A 123 -3.19 2.76 5.18
CA ILE A 123 -3.54 4.08 4.66
C ILE A 123 -3.33 5.15 5.72
N LYS A 124 -3.83 4.90 6.94
CA LYS A 124 -3.70 5.86 8.05
C LYS A 124 -2.25 6.08 8.44
N ALA A 125 -1.43 5.01 8.51
CA ALA A 125 -0.02 5.11 8.86
C ALA A 125 0.77 5.90 7.81
N ALA A 126 0.53 5.65 6.51
CA ALA A 126 1.21 6.35 5.42
C ALA A 126 0.78 7.82 5.28
N SER A 127 -0.54 8.10 5.42
CA SER A 127 -1.13 9.39 5.04
C SER A 127 -1.36 10.35 6.20
N ARG A 128 -1.16 9.90 7.45
CA ARG A 128 -1.38 10.76 8.62
C ARG A 128 -0.34 11.87 8.68
N HIS A 129 -0.82 13.11 8.84
CA HIS A 129 0.05 14.25 9.13
C HIS A 129 0.46 14.23 10.60
N GLY A 130 1.75 14.10 10.85
CA GLY A 130 2.39 14.25 12.15
C GLY A 130 3.29 15.49 12.19
N PRO A 131 4.05 15.68 13.28
CA PRO A 131 5.03 16.77 13.40
C PRO A 131 6.10 16.76 12.29
N MET A 132 6.39 15.58 11.72
CA MET A 132 7.35 15.39 10.64
C MET A 132 6.68 15.33 9.25
N GLY A 133 5.41 15.75 9.12
CA GLY A 133 4.65 15.63 7.88
C GLY A 133 3.95 14.28 7.74
N ARG A 134 3.72 13.85 6.51
CA ARG A 134 3.21 12.51 6.16
C ARG A 134 4.24 11.77 5.32
N LEU A 135 4.25 10.46 5.40
CA LEU A 135 5.11 9.64 4.53
C LEU A 135 4.65 9.73 3.07
N TYR A 136 3.43 9.31 2.79
CA TYR A 136 2.85 9.37 1.44
C TYR A 136 1.35 9.65 1.49
N ALA A 137 0.81 10.28 0.45
CA ALA A 137 -0.61 10.20 0.14
C ALA A 137 -0.88 8.85 -0.53
N VAL A 138 -1.90 8.13 -0.07
CA VAL A 138 -2.28 6.81 -0.61
C VAL A 138 -3.64 6.92 -1.28
N ASP A 139 -3.71 6.45 -2.53
CA ASP A 139 -4.94 6.31 -3.28
C ASP A 139 -5.22 4.83 -3.57
N MET A 140 -6.37 4.33 -3.12
CA MET A 140 -6.82 2.96 -3.40
C MET A 140 -8.04 2.93 -4.32
N ARG A 141 -8.27 3.98 -5.11
CA ARG A 141 -9.44 4.07 -6.01
C ARG A 141 -9.29 3.27 -7.28
N LEU A 142 -8.08 2.89 -7.68
CA LEU A 142 -7.80 2.07 -8.87
C LEU A 142 -8.13 0.58 -8.67
N ARG A 143 -8.93 0.25 -7.65
CA ARG A 143 -9.47 -1.10 -7.44
C ARG A 143 -10.74 -1.31 -8.26
N PRO A 144 -11.12 -2.57 -8.55
CA PRO A 144 -12.39 -2.91 -9.19
C PRO A 144 -13.58 -2.14 -8.58
N THR A 145 -14.41 -1.56 -9.45
CA THR A 145 -15.56 -0.70 -9.08
C THR A 145 -15.22 0.59 -8.32
N GLY A 146 -13.95 0.96 -8.24
CA GLY A 146 -13.50 2.23 -7.67
C GLY A 146 -13.93 2.43 -6.22
N LYS A 147 -14.45 3.62 -5.89
CA LYS A 147 -14.87 3.97 -4.52
C LYS A 147 -16.05 3.14 -4.00
N SER A 148 -16.89 2.57 -4.86
CA SER A 148 -18.04 1.77 -4.48
C SER A 148 -17.71 0.30 -4.18
N GLY A 149 -16.52 -0.16 -4.55
CA GLY A 149 -16.03 -1.51 -4.28
C GLY A 149 -15.46 -1.70 -2.86
N THR A 150 -15.22 -2.96 -2.51
CA THR A 150 -14.51 -3.33 -1.28
C THR A 150 -13.10 -2.75 -1.28
N LEU A 151 -12.60 -2.34 -0.11
CA LEU A 151 -11.25 -1.75 0.01
C LEU A 151 -10.14 -2.76 -0.34
N VAL A 152 -10.38 -4.02 -0.07
CA VAL A 152 -9.47 -5.15 -0.32
C VAL A 152 -10.19 -6.20 -1.14
N LEU A 153 -9.45 -6.99 -1.91
CA LEU A 153 -10.00 -7.95 -2.87
C LEU A 153 -9.45 -9.36 -2.63
N PRO A 154 -10.31 -10.38 -2.58
CA PRO A 154 -9.85 -11.75 -2.75
C PRO A 154 -9.24 -11.94 -4.14
N LEU A 155 -8.16 -12.72 -4.24
CA LEU A 155 -7.48 -12.99 -5.52
C LEU A 155 -8.44 -13.53 -6.59
N CYS A 156 -9.37 -14.40 -6.21
CA CYS A 156 -10.35 -14.95 -7.17
C CYS A 156 -11.31 -13.90 -7.74
N GLU A 157 -11.60 -12.82 -7.02
CA GLU A 157 -12.41 -11.70 -7.52
C GLU A 157 -11.58 -10.76 -8.37
N PHE A 158 -10.33 -10.52 -7.98
CA PHE A 158 -9.36 -9.77 -8.77
C PHE A 158 -9.17 -10.43 -10.16
N ASP A 159 -8.87 -11.72 -10.19
CA ASP A 159 -8.71 -12.48 -11.44
C ASP A 159 -9.98 -12.42 -12.29
N ARG A 160 -11.14 -12.63 -11.69
CA ARG A 160 -12.43 -12.55 -12.41
C ARG A 160 -12.66 -11.19 -13.04
N TYR A 161 -12.33 -10.12 -12.36
CA TYR A 161 -12.49 -8.77 -12.86
C TYR A 161 -11.59 -8.50 -14.07
N TYR A 162 -10.31 -8.81 -13.97
CA TYR A 162 -9.36 -8.55 -15.04
C TYR A 162 -9.44 -9.57 -16.18
N ALA A 163 -9.60 -10.87 -15.91
CA ALA A 163 -9.73 -11.90 -16.92
C ALA A 163 -11.13 -11.93 -17.55
N GLY A 164 -12.18 -11.61 -16.80
CA GLY A 164 -13.59 -11.62 -17.24
C GLY A 164 -14.01 -10.43 -18.08
N GLY A 165 -13.11 -9.48 -18.40
CA GLY A 165 -13.42 -8.30 -19.21
C GLY A 165 -14.14 -7.18 -18.46
N GLY A 166 -14.23 -7.25 -17.14
CA GLY A 166 -14.79 -6.19 -16.29
C GLY A 166 -13.91 -4.95 -16.21
N ALA A 167 -12.58 -5.13 -16.35
CA ALA A 167 -11.62 -4.04 -16.30
C ALA A 167 -11.67 -3.18 -17.56
N GLN A 168 -11.68 -1.87 -17.36
CA GLN A 168 -11.58 -0.88 -18.44
C GLN A 168 -10.17 -0.91 -19.06
N VAL A 169 -10.05 -0.42 -20.31
CA VAL A 169 -8.76 -0.43 -21.02
C VAL A 169 -7.67 0.31 -20.25
N TRP A 170 -8.01 1.45 -19.65
CA TRP A 170 -7.08 2.28 -18.85
C TRP A 170 -6.67 1.65 -17.51
N GLU A 171 -7.42 0.67 -16.99
CA GLU A 171 -7.06 -0.08 -15.79
C GLU A 171 -6.04 -1.19 -16.06
N ARG A 172 -5.75 -1.45 -17.34
CA ARG A 172 -4.82 -2.49 -17.81
C ARG A 172 -3.50 -1.90 -18.33
N GLN A 173 -3.38 -0.59 -18.30
CA GLN A 173 -2.18 0.16 -18.67
C GLN A 173 -1.40 0.53 -17.42
#